data_fbb7d0c5ea15799a9817e92a725f1641
#
_entry.id   fbb7d0c5ea15799a9817e92a725f1641
#
_cell.length_a   1.000
_cell.length_b   1.000
_cell.length_c   1.000
_cell.angle_alpha   90.00
_cell.angle_beta   90.00
_cell.angle_gamma   90.00
#
_symmetry.space_group_name_H-M   'P 1'
#
loop_
_entity.id
_entity.type
_entity.pdbx_description
1 polymer ?
#
loop_
_entity_poly.entity_id
_entity_poly.type
_entity_poly.pdbx_seq_one_letter_code
_entity_poly.pdbx_strand_id
1 'polypeptide(L)'
;MMLLAESKKQPEVNIGMVGHVDHGKTTLTKALSGTWTDTHSEERKRGISIKLGYADTTFYSTNNGEFYAKGKHPEGKKDSDKDLLRVVSFVDAPGHETLMAVMISGASIMDGALLLISATEKCPQPQTREHLAALQIAGIENIVIVQNKIDIVSQERALESYGEIKSFVKDTIAENAPIIPISAHHDVNLDILIQAIEHTIPTPERSEEEVGLMYVARSFDTNRPGARPNELSGGIIGGSIVEGSFNVGDKIMIAPGRRIKEGNKTRWVPLETHIESIKGGGINLETAHAGGLCGIATPLDPVTTKADELSGQVMAKEGELPPIWETLELELELLEKMVAGGDGGSDTCLLYTSDAADE
;
A
#
# COMPACT_ATOMS: atom_id res chain seq x y z
N MET A 1 -1.02 30.36 -5.74
CA MET A 1 0.30 30.14 -5.16
C MET A 1 0.26 29.32 -3.87
N MET A 2 -0.74 29.46 -3.01
CA MET A 2 -0.90 28.65 -1.79
C MET A 2 -1.35 27.20 -2.12
N LEU A 3 -2.29 26.99 -3.03
CA LEU A 3 -2.76 25.69 -3.50
C LEU A 3 -1.64 24.84 -4.15
N LEU A 4 -0.75 25.46 -4.93
CA LEU A 4 0.42 24.78 -5.51
C LEU A 4 1.47 24.35 -4.47
N ALA A 5 1.51 25.00 -3.30
CA ALA A 5 2.41 24.63 -2.20
C ALA A 5 1.85 23.47 -1.36
N GLU A 6 0.52 23.31 -1.32
CA GLU A 6 -0.15 22.21 -0.62
C GLU A 6 -0.15 20.94 -1.46
N SER A 7 -0.36 21.02 -2.77
CA SER A 7 -0.31 19.88 -3.68
C SER A 7 1.05 19.17 -3.66
N LYS A 8 2.14 19.90 -3.48
CA LYS A 8 3.50 19.34 -3.35
C LYS A 8 3.77 18.57 -2.06
N LYS A 9 2.82 18.53 -1.12
CA LYS A 9 2.96 17.83 0.19
C LYS A 9 2.03 16.64 0.31
N GLN A 10 1.13 16.45 -0.65
CA GLN A 10 0.34 15.23 -0.76
C GLN A 10 1.21 14.12 -1.35
N PRO A 11 1.07 12.86 -0.88
CA PRO A 11 1.71 11.75 -1.55
C PRO A 11 1.23 11.61 -3.00
N GLU A 12 2.18 11.36 -3.90
CA GLU A 12 1.93 11.30 -5.35
C GLU A 12 1.93 9.87 -5.88
N VAL A 13 2.56 8.94 -5.13
CA VAL A 13 2.77 7.55 -5.56
C VAL A 13 2.67 6.60 -4.39
N ASN A 14 2.09 5.43 -4.62
CA ASN A 14 1.99 4.33 -3.67
C ASN A 14 3.02 3.24 -3.99
N ILE A 15 3.92 2.95 -3.07
CA ILE A 15 4.98 1.96 -3.23
C ILE A 15 4.73 0.79 -2.29
N GLY A 16 4.50 -0.40 -2.86
CA GLY A 16 4.31 -1.62 -2.10
C GLY A 16 5.61 -2.15 -1.51
N MET A 17 5.57 -2.54 -0.23
CA MET A 17 6.65 -3.26 0.43
C MET A 17 6.28 -4.73 0.46
N VAL A 18 6.87 -5.55 -0.40
CA VAL A 18 6.51 -6.96 -0.60
C VAL A 18 7.70 -7.87 -0.39
N GLY A 19 7.46 -9.15 -0.12
CA GLY A 19 8.51 -10.14 0.15
C GLY A 19 8.18 -11.03 1.34
N HIS A 20 9.02 -12.04 1.57
CA HIS A 20 8.82 -13.05 2.61
C HIS A 20 8.75 -12.45 4.02
N VAL A 21 8.23 -13.23 4.98
CA VAL A 21 8.29 -12.91 6.41
C VAL A 21 9.76 -12.71 6.81
N ASP A 22 10.02 -11.80 7.74
CA ASP A 22 11.36 -11.47 8.26
C ASP A 22 12.39 -10.96 7.25
N HIS A 23 12.01 -10.68 5.99
CA HIS A 23 12.91 -10.03 5.03
C HIS A 23 13.14 -8.53 5.32
N GLY A 24 12.42 -7.96 6.30
CA GLY A 24 12.65 -6.61 6.82
C GLY A 24 11.81 -5.50 6.19
N LYS A 25 10.62 -5.82 5.66
CA LYS A 25 9.68 -4.86 5.07
C LYS A 25 9.36 -3.70 6.03
N THR A 26 8.80 -4.02 7.19
CA THR A 26 8.44 -3.02 8.21
C THR A 26 9.67 -2.25 8.73
N THR A 27 10.83 -2.92 8.84
CA THR A 27 12.09 -2.26 9.22
C THR A 27 12.52 -1.24 8.17
N LEU A 28 12.45 -1.59 6.88
CA LEU A 28 12.78 -0.67 5.80
C LEU A 28 11.76 0.47 5.71
N THR A 29 10.47 0.19 5.86
CA THR A 29 9.42 1.23 5.95
C THR A 29 9.75 2.24 7.05
N LYS A 30 10.11 1.75 8.24
CA LYS A 30 10.56 2.63 9.34
C LYS A 30 11.83 3.39 8.99
N ALA A 31 12.81 2.74 8.37
CA ALA A 31 14.06 3.39 8.00
C ALA A 31 13.84 4.54 7.01
N LEU A 32 12.91 4.39 6.06
CA LEU A 32 12.60 5.42 5.06
C LEU A 32 11.62 6.50 5.54
N SER A 33 10.64 6.14 6.39
CA SER A 33 9.56 7.06 6.80
C SER A 33 9.64 7.54 8.24
N GLY A 34 10.45 6.89 9.08
CA GLY A 34 10.45 7.12 10.52
C GLY A 34 9.26 6.49 11.26
N THR A 35 8.29 5.88 10.55
CA THR A 35 7.05 5.34 11.10
C THR A 35 7.11 3.81 11.18
N TRP A 36 6.74 3.26 12.33
CA TRP A 36 6.56 1.83 12.50
C TRP A 36 5.13 1.44 12.16
N THR A 37 4.93 0.59 11.16
CA THR A 37 3.61 0.24 10.62
C THR A 37 2.86 -0.82 11.42
N ASP A 38 3.56 -1.71 12.13
CA ASP A 38 2.94 -2.73 12.99
C ASP A 38 2.42 -2.11 14.29
N THR A 39 1.23 -1.56 14.26
CA THR A 39 0.62 -0.86 15.40
C THR A 39 -0.34 -1.73 16.20
N HIS A 40 -0.85 -2.80 15.61
CA HIS A 40 -1.83 -3.69 16.25
C HIS A 40 -1.19 -4.54 17.35
N SER A 41 -1.90 -4.78 18.46
CA SER A 41 -1.38 -5.54 19.59
C SER A 41 -1.00 -6.98 19.24
N GLU A 42 -1.72 -7.62 18.33
CA GLU A 42 -1.43 -8.97 17.85
C GLU A 42 -0.20 -9.01 16.93
N GLU A 43 0.01 -8.00 16.09
CA GLU A 43 1.20 -7.85 15.25
C GLU A 43 2.46 -7.76 16.12
N ARG A 44 2.41 -6.92 17.17
CA ARG A 44 3.52 -6.77 18.12
C ARG A 44 3.80 -8.04 18.92
N LYS A 45 2.76 -8.82 19.27
CA LYS A 45 2.93 -10.07 20.01
C LYS A 45 3.51 -11.18 19.16
N ARG A 46 3.11 -11.26 17.88
CA ARG A 46 3.52 -12.33 16.98
C ARG A 46 4.75 -11.97 16.16
N GLY A 47 5.13 -10.69 16.10
CA GLY A 47 6.23 -10.19 15.27
C GLY A 47 5.96 -10.26 13.77
N ILE A 48 4.69 -10.27 13.36
CA ILE A 48 4.28 -10.35 11.95
C ILE A 48 3.22 -9.28 11.65
N SER A 49 3.29 -8.65 10.48
CA SER A 49 2.24 -7.76 9.98
C SER A 49 1.02 -8.59 9.59
N ILE A 50 -0.17 -8.19 10.02
CA ILE A 50 -1.45 -8.88 9.76
C ILE A 50 -2.30 -8.05 8.79
N LYS A 51 -2.29 -6.73 8.95
CA LYS A 51 -3.01 -5.77 8.11
C LYS A 51 -2.04 -5.00 7.24
N LEU A 52 -2.57 -4.36 6.19
CA LEU A 52 -1.79 -3.38 5.44
C LEU A 52 -1.36 -2.24 6.37
N GLY A 53 -0.07 -2.02 6.46
CA GLY A 53 0.52 -0.89 7.14
C GLY A 53 0.74 0.26 6.15
N TYR A 54 0.64 1.50 6.63
CA TYR A 54 0.81 2.68 5.80
C TYR A 54 1.75 3.68 6.43
N ALA A 55 2.64 4.24 5.61
CA ALA A 55 3.57 5.26 6.06
C ALA A 55 3.94 6.19 4.92
N ASP A 56 3.91 7.49 5.18
CA ASP A 56 4.29 8.50 4.21
C ASP A 56 5.69 9.03 4.50
N THR A 57 6.41 9.36 3.45
CA THR A 57 7.70 10.07 3.55
C THR A 57 7.89 11.03 2.41
N THR A 58 8.83 11.94 2.58
CA THR A 58 9.26 12.87 1.53
C THR A 58 10.67 12.52 1.12
N PHE A 59 10.90 12.43 -0.18
CA PHE A 59 12.24 12.28 -0.75
C PHE A 59 12.80 13.63 -1.19
N TYR A 60 14.10 13.76 -1.01
CA TYR A 60 14.88 14.96 -1.31
C TYR A 60 16.14 14.59 -2.08
N SER A 61 16.68 15.56 -2.82
CA SER A 61 18.01 15.45 -3.44
C SER A 61 18.81 16.71 -3.18
N THR A 62 20.02 16.57 -2.68
CA THR A 62 20.93 17.70 -2.51
C THR A 62 21.42 18.23 -3.84
N ASN A 63 21.98 19.45 -3.87
CA ASN A 63 22.62 20.02 -5.05
C ASN A 63 23.80 19.17 -5.58
N ASN A 64 24.35 18.30 -4.75
CA ASN A 64 25.44 17.38 -5.10
C ASN A 64 24.93 16.05 -5.66
N GLY A 65 23.59 15.88 -5.78
CA GLY A 65 22.96 14.65 -6.30
C GLY A 65 22.86 13.51 -5.29
N GLU A 66 22.98 13.79 -3.98
CA GLU A 66 22.75 12.80 -2.93
C GLU A 66 21.26 12.75 -2.59
N PHE A 67 20.68 11.56 -2.59
CA PHE A 67 19.27 11.32 -2.27
C PHE A 67 19.09 11.00 -0.79
N TYR A 68 18.01 11.50 -0.19
CA TYR A 68 17.71 11.22 1.22
C TYR A 68 16.22 11.29 1.53
N ALA A 69 15.82 10.59 2.59
CA ALA A 69 14.46 10.67 3.12
C ALA A 69 14.34 11.78 4.16
N LYS A 70 13.12 12.22 4.42
CA LYS A 70 12.78 13.24 5.42
C LYS A 70 13.52 13.02 6.75
N GLY A 71 14.20 14.06 7.22
CA GLY A 71 14.96 14.04 8.46
C GLY A 71 16.32 13.35 8.39
N LYS A 72 16.76 12.87 7.21
CA LYS A 72 18.02 12.15 6.99
C LYS A 72 19.00 12.90 6.07
N HIS A 73 19.01 14.24 6.14
CA HIS A 73 19.93 15.03 5.34
C HIS A 73 21.40 14.59 5.59
N PRO A 74 22.21 14.29 4.54
CA PRO A 74 23.56 13.73 4.67
C PRO A 74 24.50 14.58 5.55
N GLU A 75 24.37 15.90 5.51
CA GLU A 75 25.14 16.83 6.32
C GLU A 75 24.48 17.19 7.66
N GLY A 76 23.39 16.50 8.06
CA GLY A 76 22.66 16.79 9.30
C GLY A 76 21.93 18.14 9.33
N LYS A 77 21.73 18.77 8.16
CA LYS A 77 20.95 19.99 8.01
C LYS A 77 19.45 19.71 8.07
N LYS A 78 18.65 20.78 8.24
CA LYS A 78 17.19 20.69 8.08
C LYS A 78 16.83 20.48 6.61
N ASP A 79 15.79 19.71 6.38
CA ASP A 79 15.22 19.52 5.05
C ASP A 79 14.80 20.86 4.45
N SER A 80 15.01 21.02 3.15
CA SER A 80 14.72 22.23 2.40
C SER A 80 13.70 21.95 1.30
N ASP A 81 12.66 22.79 1.18
CA ASP A 81 11.68 22.69 0.09
C ASP A 81 12.33 22.84 -1.31
N LYS A 82 13.56 23.36 -1.39
CA LYS A 82 14.30 23.46 -2.65
C LYS A 82 14.86 22.11 -3.11
N ASP A 83 15.12 21.23 -2.16
CA ASP A 83 15.70 19.91 -2.40
C ASP A 83 14.60 18.83 -2.48
N LEU A 84 13.33 19.23 -2.33
CA LEU A 84 12.17 18.33 -2.35
C LEU A 84 11.98 17.74 -3.75
N LEU A 85 11.91 16.42 -3.81
CA LEU A 85 11.56 15.66 -5.01
C LEU A 85 10.05 15.41 -5.04
N ARG A 86 9.59 14.50 -4.19
CA ARG A 86 8.16 14.15 -4.07
C ARG A 86 7.84 13.52 -2.71
N VAL A 87 6.56 13.41 -2.42
CA VAL A 87 6.03 12.66 -1.26
C VAL A 87 5.55 11.30 -1.75
N VAL A 88 5.92 10.25 -1.04
CA VAL A 88 5.52 8.88 -1.36
C VAL A 88 4.78 8.25 -0.19
N SER A 89 3.83 7.36 -0.50
CA SER A 89 3.17 6.50 0.46
C SER A 89 3.70 5.07 0.34
N PHE A 90 4.11 4.46 1.44
CA PHE A 90 4.44 3.05 1.50
C PHE A 90 3.23 2.24 1.94
N VAL A 91 2.98 1.14 1.22
CA VAL A 91 1.99 0.12 1.56
C VAL A 91 2.75 -1.11 2.04
N ASP A 92 2.85 -1.27 3.36
CA ASP A 92 3.56 -2.39 3.99
C ASP A 92 2.66 -3.63 4.00
N ALA A 93 2.90 -4.55 3.08
CA ALA A 93 2.08 -5.73 2.90
C ALA A 93 2.52 -6.88 3.83
N PRO A 94 1.58 -7.63 4.43
CA PRO A 94 1.91 -8.79 5.23
C PRO A 94 2.64 -9.85 4.39
N GLY A 95 3.62 -10.52 5.01
CA GLY A 95 4.45 -11.52 4.33
C GLY A 95 4.01 -12.96 4.54
N HIS A 96 2.97 -13.22 5.33
CA HIS A 96 2.54 -14.57 5.67
C HIS A 96 1.55 -15.13 4.63
N GLU A 97 1.68 -16.40 4.26
CA GLU A 97 0.88 -17.05 3.22
C GLU A 97 -0.64 -16.94 3.43
N THR A 98 -1.10 -17.06 4.69
CA THR A 98 -2.53 -16.94 5.02
C THR A 98 -3.10 -15.53 4.80
N LEU A 99 -2.25 -14.54 4.50
CA LEU A 99 -2.62 -13.13 4.32
C LEU A 99 -2.46 -12.67 2.85
N MET A 100 -2.31 -13.61 1.91
CA MET A 100 -2.18 -13.29 0.48
C MET A 100 -3.35 -12.46 -0.07
N ALA A 101 -4.58 -12.73 0.40
CA ALA A 101 -5.75 -11.94 0.00
C ALA A 101 -5.60 -10.45 0.40
N VAL A 102 -5.02 -10.18 1.58
CA VAL A 102 -4.73 -8.82 2.06
C VAL A 102 -3.65 -8.17 1.19
N MET A 103 -2.61 -8.94 0.82
CA MET A 103 -1.55 -8.46 -0.07
C MET A 103 -2.08 -8.12 -1.47
N ILE A 104 -2.91 -9.00 -2.07
CA ILE A 104 -3.52 -8.77 -3.39
C ILE A 104 -4.45 -7.55 -3.35
N SER A 105 -5.26 -7.41 -2.30
CA SER A 105 -6.07 -6.20 -2.11
C SER A 105 -5.22 -4.93 -1.99
N GLY A 106 -4.06 -5.02 -1.33
CA GLY A 106 -3.10 -3.92 -1.27
C GLY A 106 -2.46 -3.59 -2.62
N ALA A 107 -2.20 -4.62 -3.44
CA ALA A 107 -1.59 -4.44 -4.76
C ALA A 107 -2.45 -3.58 -5.69
N SER A 108 -3.77 -3.60 -5.56
CA SER A 108 -4.68 -2.77 -6.39
C SER A 108 -4.51 -1.26 -6.24
N ILE A 109 -3.83 -0.81 -5.20
CA ILE A 109 -3.55 0.61 -4.95
C ILE A 109 -2.06 0.97 -5.10
N MET A 110 -1.21 0.02 -5.50
CA MET A 110 0.23 0.22 -5.67
C MET A 110 0.55 0.67 -7.09
N ASP A 111 1.44 1.66 -7.22
CA ASP A 111 1.97 2.15 -8.51
C ASP A 111 3.32 1.51 -8.86
N GLY A 112 3.99 0.98 -7.85
CA GLY A 112 5.24 0.25 -7.96
C GLY A 112 5.53 -0.52 -6.69
N ALA A 113 6.57 -1.34 -6.68
CA ALA A 113 6.88 -2.19 -5.54
C ALA A 113 8.38 -2.30 -5.24
N LEU A 114 8.69 -2.44 -3.95
CA LEU A 114 9.99 -2.89 -3.46
C LEU A 114 9.87 -4.37 -3.08
N LEU A 115 10.53 -5.24 -3.84
CA LEU A 115 10.59 -6.68 -3.55
C LEU A 115 11.79 -6.97 -2.64
N LEU A 116 11.54 -7.19 -1.35
CA LEU A 116 12.58 -7.42 -0.35
C LEU A 116 12.97 -8.89 -0.30
N ILE A 117 14.27 -9.14 -0.37
CA ILE A 117 14.89 -10.45 -0.27
C ILE A 117 16.04 -10.38 0.73
N SER A 118 16.02 -11.23 1.73
CA SER A 118 17.11 -11.30 2.71
C SER A 118 18.32 -12.03 2.12
N ALA A 119 19.51 -11.43 2.26
CA ALA A 119 20.76 -12.07 1.85
C ALA A 119 21.15 -13.29 2.72
N THR A 120 20.51 -13.45 3.89
CA THR A 120 20.78 -14.55 4.82
C THR A 120 20.19 -15.88 4.38
N GLU A 121 19.16 -15.83 3.54
CA GLU A 121 18.38 -17.00 3.14
C GLU A 121 18.55 -17.29 1.65
N LYS A 122 18.29 -18.54 1.27
CA LYS A 122 18.31 -18.92 -0.14
C LYS A 122 17.13 -18.27 -0.88
N CYS A 123 17.39 -17.70 -2.03
CA CYS A 123 16.36 -17.12 -2.90
C CYS A 123 15.95 -18.10 -4.01
N PRO A 124 14.65 -18.20 -4.30
CA PRO A 124 13.51 -17.55 -3.64
C PRO A 124 12.95 -18.34 -2.45
N GLN A 125 12.39 -17.64 -1.48
CA GLN A 125 11.52 -18.20 -0.47
C GLN A 125 10.07 -18.35 -1.03
N PRO A 126 9.20 -19.21 -0.45
CA PRO A 126 7.85 -19.45 -0.97
C PRO A 126 7.04 -18.15 -1.17
N GLN A 127 6.89 -17.31 -0.14
CA GLN A 127 6.12 -16.08 -0.26
C GLN A 127 6.78 -15.04 -1.18
N THR A 128 8.10 -15.10 -1.41
CA THR A 128 8.76 -14.25 -2.40
C THR A 128 8.23 -14.54 -3.81
N ARG A 129 8.02 -15.82 -4.14
CA ARG A 129 7.42 -16.24 -5.41
C ARG A 129 5.99 -15.79 -5.55
N GLU A 130 5.19 -16.01 -4.49
CA GLU A 130 3.78 -15.65 -4.46
C GLU A 130 3.58 -14.13 -4.60
N HIS A 131 4.41 -13.34 -3.91
CA HIS A 131 4.35 -11.88 -4.02
C HIS A 131 4.73 -11.38 -5.41
N LEU A 132 5.76 -11.95 -6.04
CA LEU A 132 6.11 -11.59 -7.42
C LEU A 132 4.99 -11.95 -8.39
N ALA A 133 4.37 -13.13 -8.24
CA ALA A 133 3.21 -13.53 -9.04
C ALA A 133 2.02 -12.59 -8.83
N ALA A 134 1.74 -12.18 -7.58
CA ALA A 134 0.67 -11.24 -7.28
C ALA A 134 0.92 -9.85 -7.88
N LEU A 135 2.16 -9.36 -7.89
CA LEU A 135 2.52 -8.11 -8.58
C LEU A 135 2.29 -8.23 -10.10
N GLN A 136 2.62 -9.38 -10.68
CA GLN A 136 2.39 -9.65 -12.10
C GLN A 136 0.90 -9.65 -12.45
N ILE A 137 0.06 -10.30 -11.63
CA ILE A 137 -1.42 -10.30 -11.80
C ILE A 137 -1.98 -8.88 -11.67
N ALA A 138 -1.47 -8.10 -10.71
CA ALA A 138 -1.90 -6.73 -10.49
C ALA A 138 -1.37 -5.74 -11.55
N GLY A 139 -0.52 -6.19 -12.49
CA GLY A 139 0.06 -5.34 -13.52
C GLY A 139 1.11 -4.35 -13.01
N ILE A 140 1.75 -4.63 -11.87
CA ILE A 140 2.79 -3.77 -11.29
C ILE A 140 4.14 -4.08 -11.93
N GLU A 141 4.53 -3.28 -12.91
CA GLU A 141 5.77 -3.46 -13.68
C GLU A 141 6.97 -2.70 -13.08
N ASN A 142 6.71 -1.62 -12.34
CA ASN A 142 7.74 -0.77 -11.75
C ASN A 142 8.26 -1.39 -10.45
N ILE A 143 9.28 -2.24 -10.54
CA ILE A 143 9.80 -3.01 -9.41
C ILE A 143 11.27 -2.65 -9.14
N VAL A 144 11.61 -2.43 -7.87
CA VAL A 144 12.98 -2.39 -7.37
C VAL A 144 13.20 -3.57 -6.43
N ILE A 145 14.25 -4.35 -6.65
CA ILE A 145 14.60 -5.47 -5.79
C ILE A 145 15.55 -5.00 -4.71
N VAL A 146 15.24 -5.31 -3.47
CA VAL A 146 16.01 -4.91 -2.30
C VAL A 146 16.66 -6.12 -1.67
N GLN A 147 17.97 -6.27 -1.83
CA GLN A 147 18.75 -7.28 -1.15
C GLN A 147 19.12 -6.77 0.25
N ASN A 148 18.34 -7.18 1.25
CA ASN A 148 18.47 -6.66 2.62
C ASN A 148 19.34 -7.56 3.50
N LYS A 149 19.74 -7.04 4.67
CA LYS A 149 20.54 -7.71 5.72
C LYS A 149 21.97 -8.06 5.26
N ILE A 150 22.57 -7.21 4.41
CA ILE A 150 23.96 -7.43 3.96
C ILE A 150 24.99 -7.27 5.08
N ASP A 151 24.59 -6.63 6.19
CA ASP A 151 25.43 -6.37 7.38
C ASP A 151 25.76 -7.63 8.19
N ILE A 152 24.93 -8.68 8.08
CA ILE A 152 25.08 -9.91 8.88
C ILE A 152 25.51 -11.12 8.06
N VAL A 153 25.93 -10.92 6.80
CA VAL A 153 26.45 -11.96 5.93
C VAL A 153 27.86 -11.62 5.44
N SER A 154 28.62 -12.63 5.00
CA SER A 154 29.90 -12.38 4.34
C SER A 154 29.70 -11.81 2.94
N GLN A 155 30.75 -11.21 2.39
CA GLN A 155 30.73 -10.69 1.01
C GLN A 155 30.43 -11.80 -0.01
N GLU A 156 30.99 -12.99 0.20
CA GLU A 156 30.75 -14.16 -0.66
C GLU A 156 29.28 -14.56 -0.65
N ARG A 157 28.65 -14.61 0.54
CA ARG A 157 27.22 -14.93 0.65
C ARG A 157 26.34 -13.84 0.02
N ALA A 158 26.70 -12.58 0.16
CA ALA A 158 25.98 -11.48 -0.49
C ALA A 158 26.02 -11.59 -2.02
N LEU A 159 27.19 -11.94 -2.60
CA LEU A 159 27.34 -12.15 -4.04
C LEU A 159 26.60 -13.41 -4.53
N GLU A 160 26.63 -14.51 -3.76
CA GLU A 160 25.85 -15.70 -4.05
C GLU A 160 24.34 -15.40 -4.07
N SER A 161 23.84 -14.73 -3.03
CA SER A 161 22.44 -14.26 -2.94
C SER A 161 22.06 -13.38 -4.13
N TYR A 162 22.92 -12.47 -4.56
CA TYR A 162 22.69 -11.67 -5.76
C TYR A 162 22.51 -12.53 -7.02
N GLY A 163 23.34 -13.58 -7.17
CA GLY A 163 23.22 -14.54 -8.27
C GLY A 163 21.92 -15.35 -8.20
N GLU A 164 21.51 -15.77 -6.98
CA GLU A 164 20.23 -16.45 -6.75
C GLU A 164 19.05 -15.55 -7.14
N ILE A 165 19.07 -14.27 -6.73
CA ILE A 165 18.03 -13.28 -7.08
C ILE A 165 17.95 -13.13 -8.59
N LYS A 166 19.06 -12.90 -9.28
CA LYS A 166 19.09 -12.80 -10.75
C LYS A 166 18.51 -14.01 -11.46
N SER A 167 18.83 -15.20 -10.94
CA SER A 167 18.31 -16.46 -11.50
C SER A 167 16.80 -16.60 -11.27
N PHE A 168 16.30 -16.12 -10.14
CA PHE A 168 14.89 -16.19 -9.77
C PHE A 168 14.02 -15.26 -10.62
N VAL A 169 14.48 -14.03 -10.87
CA VAL A 169 13.66 -13.03 -11.59
C VAL A 169 13.77 -13.13 -13.11
N LYS A 170 14.65 -14.01 -13.60
CA LYS A 170 14.79 -14.26 -15.03
C LYS A 170 13.47 -14.74 -15.62
N ASP A 171 13.13 -14.24 -16.80
CA ASP A 171 11.87 -14.51 -17.51
C ASP A 171 10.60 -14.09 -16.75
N THR A 172 10.74 -13.14 -15.80
CA THR A 172 9.60 -12.52 -15.05
C THR A 172 9.51 -11.03 -15.33
N ILE A 173 8.43 -10.39 -14.85
CA ILE A 173 8.27 -8.92 -14.91
C ILE A 173 9.40 -8.14 -14.22
N ALA A 174 10.13 -8.77 -13.29
CA ALA A 174 11.22 -8.17 -12.54
C ALA A 174 12.62 -8.45 -13.13
N GLU A 175 12.73 -9.04 -14.32
CA GLU A 175 14.02 -9.44 -14.92
C GLU A 175 15.01 -8.27 -15.03
N ASN A 176 14.51 -7.10 -15.41
CA ASN A 176 15.31 -5.89 -15.58
C ASN A 176 15.29 -4.96 -14.36
N ALA A 177 14.66 -5.37 -13.26
CA ALA A 177 14.58 -4.57 -12.05
C ALA A 177 15.96 -4.37 -11.43
N PRO A 178 16.32 -3.16 -10.98
CA PRO A 178 17.57 -2.92 -10.27
C PRO A 178 17.58 -3.68 -8.93
N ILE A 179 18.73 -4.29 -8.60
CA ILE A 179 18.94 -5.00 -7.33
C ILE A 179 19.84 -4.15 -6.46
N ILE A 180 19.31 -3.64 -5.35
CA ILE A 180 20.01 -2.73 -4.45
C ILE A 180 20.35 -3.46 -3.14
N PRO A 181 21.64 -3.69 -2.84
CA PRO A 181 22.05 -4.26 -1.57
C PRO A 181 22.01 -3.22 -0.45
N ILE A 182 21.29 -3.51 0.63
CA ILE A 182 21.10 -2.59 1.75
C ILE A 182 21.24 -3.28 3.12
N SER A 183 21.45 -2.46 4.15
CA SER A 183 21.07 -2.79 5.52
C SER A 183 20.03 -1.80 6.03
N ALA A 184 18.76 -2.22 6.08
CA ALA A 184 17.68 -1.40 6.60
C ALA A 184 17.85 -1.07 8.09
N HIS A 185 18.55 -1.93 8.86
CA HIS A 185 18.80 -1.72 10.28
C HIS A 185 19.86 -0.65 10.55
N HIS A 186 20.86 -0.55 9.68
CA HIS A 186 22.00 0.35 9.81
C HIS A 186 21.94 1.52 8.82
N ASP A 187 20.84 1.73 8.12
CA ASP A 187 20.64 2.78 7.11
C ASP A 187 21.70 2.77 5.98
N VAL A 188 22.28 1.60 5.66
CA VAL A 188 23.30 1.47 4.62
C VAL A 188 22.67 1.42 3.24
N ASN A 189 23.20 2.24 2.29
CA ASN A 189 22.75 2.34 0.88
C ASN A 189 21.28 2.76 0.70
N LEU A 190 20.68 3.45 1.69
CA LEU A 190 19.32 3.97 1.54
C LEU A 190 19.26 5.13 0.53
N ASP A 191 20.31 5.91 0.39
CA ASP A 191 20.47 6.94 -0.63
C ASP A 191 20.41 6.34 -2.04
N ILE A 192 21.14 5.25 -2.28
CA ILE A 192 21.14 4.51 -3.55
C ILE A 192 19.76 3.88 -3.81
N LEU A 193 19.12 3.36 -2.76
CA LEU A 193 17.78 2.82 -2.88
C LEU A 193 16.77 3.90 -3.26
N ILE A 194 16.80 5.08 -2.62
CA ILE A 194 15.93 6.20 -2.97
C ILE A 194 16.18 6.65 -4.41
N GLN A 195 17.44 6.74 -4.83
CA GLN A 195 17.79 7.04 -6.21
C GLN A 195 17.19 6.01 -7.18
N ALA A 196 17.29 4.72 -6.87
CA ALA A 196 16.69 3.67 -7.70
C ALA A 196 15.16 3.76 -7.76
N ILE A 197 14.49 4.07 -6.65
CA ILE A 197 13.05 4.30 -6.58
C ILE A 197 12.66 5.47 -7.50
N GLU A 198 13.36 6.60 -7.41
CA GLU A 198 13.07 7.79 -8.22
C GLU A 198 13.20 7.54 -9.73
N HIS A 199 14.15 6.68 -10.13
CA HIS A 199 14.37 6.35 -11.54
C HIS A 199 13.45 5.25 -12.07
N THR A 200 13.03 4.31 -11.21
CA THR A 200 12.31 3.10 -11.65
C THR A 200 10.81 3.21 -11.45
N ILE A 201 10.36 3.95 -10.42
CA ILE A 201 8.94 4.08 -10.08
C ILE A 201 8.51 5.53 -10.34
N PRO A 202 8.08 5.86 -11.56
CA PRO A 202 7.63 7.22 -11.89
C PRO A 202 6.31 7.53 -11.18
N THR A 203 6.02 8.81 -10.97
CA THR A 203 4.67 9.25 -10.59
C THR A 203 3.75 9.02 -11.79
N PRO A 204 2.67 8.23 -11.66
CA PRO A 204 1.73 7.99 -12.76
C PRO A 204 1.05 9.29 -13.20
N GLU A 205 0.82 9.43 -14.51
CA GLU A 205 -0.06 10.47 -15.03
C GLU A 205 -1.51 10.13 -14.67
N ARG A 206 -2.16 11.02 -13.94
CA ARG A 206 -3.56 10.89 -13.53
C ARG A 206 -4.36 12.09 -14.01
N SER A 207 -5.58 11.85 -14.50
CA SER A 207 -6.47 12.93 -14.92
C SER A 207 -7.09 13.62 -13.71
N GLU A 208 -6.88 14.93 -13.59
CA GLU A 208 -7.56 15.76 -12.59
C GLU A 208 -8.97 16.19 -13.05
N GLU A 209 -9.25 16.08 -14.35
CA GLU A 209 -10.53 16.47 -14.95
C GLU A 209 -11.62 15.40 -14.82
N GLU A 210 -11.22 14.19 -14.43
CA GLU A 210 -12.14 13.08 -14.25
C GLU A 210 -12.84 13.13 -12.88
N VAL A 211 -13.90 12.35 -12.80
CA VAL A 211 -14.70 12.18 -11.58
C VAL A 211 -13.86 11.65 -10.45
N GLY A 212 -13.97 12.24 -9.27
CA GLY A 212 -13.27 11.77 -8.08
C GLY A 212 -13.65 10.33 -7.72
N LEU A 213 -12.70 9.40 -7.84
CA LEU A 213 -12.85 7.98 -7.49
C LEU A 213 -11.77 7.57 -6.50
N MET A 214 -12.17 6.94 -5.39
CA MET A 214 -11.26 6.45 -4.36
C MET A 214 -11.53 4.99 -4.04
N TYR A 215 -10.48 4.18 -3.98
CA TYR A 215 -10.54 2.82 -3.45
C TYR A 215 -10.30 2.84 -1.94
N VAL A 216 -11.27 2.31 -1.20
CA VAL A 216 -11.22 2.25 0.26
C VAL A 216 -10.38 1.06 0.70
N ALA A 217 -9.17 1.33 1.18
CA ALA A 217 -8.26 0.29 1.68
C ALA A 217 -8.48 -0.01 3.16
N ARG A 218 -8.90 0.99 3.93
CA ARG A 218 -9.10 0.90 5.38
C ARG A 218 -10.31 1.73 5.81
N SER A 219 -10.94 1.31 6.91
CA SER A 219 -11.86 2.17 7.63
C SER A 219 -11.74 1.95 9.13
N PHE A 220 -11.87 2.99 9.94
CA PHE A 220 -11.65 2.88 11.36
C PHE A 220 -12.37 3.96 12.17
N ASP A 221 -12.59 3.62 13.42
CA ASP A 221 -13.09 4.48 14.47
C ASP A 221 -11.91 5.00 15.29
N THR A 222 -11.79 6.34 15.41
CA THR A 222 -10.72 6.99 16.20
C THR A 222 -11.16 7.35 17.62
N ASN A 223 -12.40 7.06 17.96
CA ASN A 223 -12.94 7.38 19.27
C ASN A 223 -12.30 6.53 20.36
N ARG A 224 -12.02 7.14 21.51
CA ARG A 224 -11.51 6.41 22.67
C ARG A 224 -12.63 5.56 23.30
N PRO A 225 -12.33 4.33 23.75
CA PRO A 225 -13.29 3.54 24.50
C PRO A 225 -13.84 4.32 25.71
N GLY A 226 -15.16 4.43 25.81
CA GLY A 226 -15.83 5.17 26.88
C GLY A 226 -16.05 6.68 26.60
N ALA A 227 -15.76 7.16 25.40
CA ALA A 227 -16.12 8.52 25.00
C ALA A 227 -17.64 8.74 25.07
N ARG A 228 -18.06 9.95 25.47
CA ARG A 228 -19.47 10.30 25.56
C ARG A 228 -20.05 10.53 24.17
N PRO A 229 -21.36 10.31 23.93
CA PRO A 229 -21.99 10.48 22.63
C PRO A 229 -21.75 11.84 21.96
N ASN A 230 -21.64 12.90 22.74
CA ASN A 230 -21.38 14.28 22.27
C ASN A 230 -19.89 14.57 22.00
N GLU A 231 -19.00 13.64 22.31
CA GLU A 231 -17.55 13.73 22.08
C GLU A 231 -17.12 12.81 20.94
N LEU A 232 -18.06 12.04 20.36
CA LEU A 232 -17.74 11.13 19.26
C LEU A 232 -17.48 11.91 18.00
N SER A 233 -16.35 11.59 17.36
CA SER A 233 -16.06 11.96 15.98
C SER A 233 -16.65 10.91 15.05
N GLY A 234 -16.97 11.28 13.83
CA GLY A 234 -17.42 10.33 12.83
C GLY A 234 -16.34 9.37 12.37
N GLY A 235 -16.72 8.45 11.51
CA GLY A 235 -15.83 7.42 11.01
C GLY A 235 -14.81 7.94 10.00
N ILE A 236 -13.63 7.32 9.96
CA ILE A 236 -12.57 7.65 9.01
C ILE A 236 -12.46 6.57 7.94
N ILE A 237 -12.29 7.02 6.69
CA ILE A 237 -12.07 6.21 5.51
C ILE A 237 -10.66 6.49 5.00
N GLY A 238 -9.85 5.47 4.83
CA GLY A 238 -8.49 5.56 4.29
C GLY A 238 -8.35 4.80 2.99
N GLY A 239 -7.63 5.36 2.03
CA GLY A 239 -7.40 4.70 0.76
C GLY A 239 -6.64 5.57 -0.24
N SER A 240 -6.68 5.18 -1.50
CA SER A 240 -6.05 5.88 -2.61
C SER A 240 -7.09 6.48 -3.54
N ILE A 241 -6.92 7.76 -3.86
CA ILE A 241 -7.68 8.41 -4.93
C ILE A 241 -7.03 7.99 -6.24
N VAL A 242 -7.78 7.28 -7.08
CA VAL A 242 -7.27 6.73 -8.35
C VAL A 242 -7.51 7.68 -9.51
N GLU A 243 -8.57 8.48 -9.45
CA GLU A 243 -8.96 9.45 -10.47
C GLU A 243 -9.54 10.71 -9.83
N GLY A 244 -9.40 11.85 -10.49
CA GLY A 244 -10.00 13.12 -10.12
C GLY A 244 -9.53 13.69 -8.79
N SER A 245 -10.44 14.40 -8.10
CA SER A 245 -10.13 15.04 -6.82
C SER A 245 -11.35 15.14 -5.90
N PHE A 246 -11.07 15.28 -4.60
CA PHE A 246 -12.08 15.54 -3.56
C PHE A 246 -11.73 16.79 -2.76
N ASN A 247 -12.77 17.56 -2.41
CA ASN A 247 -12.64 18.74 -1.58
C ASN A 247 -13.33 18.52 -0.23
N VAL A 248 -12.87 19.23 0.79
CA VAL A 248 -13.60 19.33 2.05
C VAL A 248 -14.99 19.90 1.79
N GLY A 249 -16.01 19.25 2.33
CA GLY A 249 -17.41 19.59 2.12
C GLY A 249 -18.09 18.89 0.95
N ASP A 250 -17.35 18.18 0.08
CA ASP A 250 -17.96 17.41 -1.01
C ASP A 250 -18.90 16.34 -0.43
N LYS A 251 -20.07 16.20 -1.07
CA LYS A 251 -20.97 15.09 -0.83
C LYS A 251 -20.45 13.85 -1.55
N ILE A 252 -20.39 12.74 -0.85
CA ILE A 252 -19.84 11.49 -1.32
C ILE A 252 -20.78 10.33 -1.09
N MET A 253 -20.63 9.32 -1.92
CA MET A 253 -21.30 8.03 -1.81
C MET A 253 -20.27 6.91 -1.75
N ILE A 254 -20.54 5.88 -0.97
CA ILE A 254 -19.69 4.69 -0.81
C ILE A 254 -20.50 3.47 -1.21
N ALA A 255 -20.01 2.70 -2.15
CA ALA A 255 -20.67 1.52 -2.68
C ALA A 255 -19.80 0.26 -2.52
N PRO A 256 -20.40 -0.90 -2.30
CA PRO A 256 -21.84 -1.16 -2.26
C PRO A 256 -22.56 -0.65 -1.00
N GLY A 257 -21.81 -0.16 0.02
CA GLY A 257 -22.35 0.44 1.23
C GLY A 257 -22.62 -0.60 2.32
N ARG A 258 -23.79 -0.54 2.94
CA ARG A 258 -24.17 -1.44 4.03
C ARG A 258 -25.18 -2.49 3.60
N ARG A 259 -25.07 -3.66 4.21
CA ARG A 259 -25.98 -4.78 4.04
C ARG A 259 -27.25 -4.57 4.87
N ILE A 260 -28.44 -4.57 4.23
CA ILE A 260 -29.73 -4.44 4.90
C ILE A 260 -30.54 -5.72 4.67
N LYS A 261 -31.09 -6.29 5.75
CA LYS A 261 -32.04 -7.39 5.67
C LYS A 261 -33.49 -6.85 5.61
N GLU A 262 -34.19 -7.15 4.53
CA GLU A 262 -35.62 -6.89 4.38
C GLU A 262 -36.35 -8.23 4.26
N GLY A 263 -36.84 -8.74 5.38
CA GLY A 263 -37.43 -10.11 5.46
C GLY A 263 -36.35 -11.17 5.20
N ASN A 264 -36.58 -12.01 4.16
CA ASN A 264 -35.62 -13.05 3.73
C ASN A 264 -34.65 -12.59 2.63
N LYS A 265 -34.74 -11.35 2.19
CA LYS A 265 -33.85 -10.80 1.18
C LYS A 265 -32.79 -9.89 1.84
N THR A 266 -31.58 -10.01 1.36
CA THR A 266 -30.49 -9.11 1.71
C THR A 266 -30.22 -8.21 0.51
N ARG A 267 -30.05 -6.91 0.73
CA ARG A 267 -29.62 -5.98 -0.30
C ARG A 267 -28.53 -5.06 0.22
N TRP A 268 -27.71 -4.57 -0.67
CA TRP A 268 -26.72 -3.55 -0.39
C TRP A 268 -27.34 -2.16 -0.64
N VAL A 269 -27.01 -1.22 0.22
CA VAL A 269 -27.46 0.19 0.09
C VAL A 269 -26.23 1.08 0.23
N PRO A 270 -25.91 1.88 -0.80
CA PRO A 270 -24.81 2.84 -0.71
C PRO A 270 -24.95 3.75 0.51
N LEU A 271 -23.81 4.14 1.05
CA LEU A 271 -23.74 5.11 2.15
C LEU A 271 -23.57 6.51 1.57
N GLU A 272 -24.42 7.43 1.97
CA GLU A 272 -24.33 8.84 1.60
C GLU A 272 -23.78 9.63 2.79
N THR A 273 -22.80 10.48 2.55
CA THR A 273 -22.17 11.31 3.57
C THR A 273 -21.49 12.53 2.94
N HIS A 274 -20.69 13.26 3.71
CA HIS A 274 -19.85 14.34 3.19
C HIS A 274 -18.46 14.30 3.84
N ILE A 275 -17.53 15.01 3.25
CA ILE A 275 -16.15 15.11 3.70
C ILE A 275 -16.04 16.21 4.75
N GLU A 276 -15.67 15.87 5.99
CA GLU A 276 -15.40 16.85 7.05
C GLU A 276 -13.96 17.37 7.01
N SER A 277 -13.02 16.50 6.74
CA SER A 277 -11.61 16.85 6.59
C SER A 277 -10.86 15.78 5.81
N ILE A 278 -9.74 16.17 5.18
CA ILE A 278 -8.86 15.29 4.44
C ILE A 278 -7.46 15.39 5.02
N LYS A 279 -6.77 14.27 5.16
CA LYS A 279 -5.40 14.20 5.63
C LYS A 279 -4.55 13.31 4.73
N GLY A 280 -3.44 13.84 4.24
CA GLY A 280 -2.46 13.10 3.44
C GLY A 280 -1.06 13.65 3.69
N GLY A 281 -0.01 12.80 3.62
CA GLY A 281 1.36 13.21 3.89
C GLY A 281 1.60 13.77 5.30
N GLY A 282 0.71 13.45 6.25
CA GLY A 282 0.77 13.96 7.62
C GLY A 282 0.23 15.38 7.82
N ILE A 283 -0.36 16.01 6.81
CA ILE A 283 -0.96 17.35 6.85
C ILE A 283 -2.46 17.30 6.53
N ASN A 284 -3.19 18.35 6.94
CA ASN A 284 -4.57 18.55 6.50
C ASN A 284 -4.57 19.22 5.11
N LEU A 285 -5.47 18.74 4.26
CA LEU A 285 -5.64 19.19 2.89
C LEU A 285 -7.05 19.78 2.71
N GLU A 286 -7.19 20.86 1.97
CA GLU A 286 -8.49 21.39 1.51
C GLU A 286 -8.99 20.61 0.29
N THR A 287 -8.05 20.21 -0.59
CA THR A 287 -8.30 19.37 -1.77
C THR A 287 -7.29 18.22 -1.80
N ALA A 288 -7.77 17.02 -2.04
CA ALA A 288 -6.93 15.85 -2.32
C ALA A 288 -7.10 15.44 -3.78
N HIS A 289 -5.99 15.20 -4.45
CA HIS A 289 -5.91 14.79 -5.86
C HIS A 289 -5.63 13.30 -5.98
N ALA A 290 -5.77 12.75 -7.18
CA ALA A 290 -5.40 11.39 -7.47
C ALA A 290 -3.91 11.16 -7.18
N GLY A 291 -3.58 10.05 -6.52
CA GLY A 291 -2.23 9.68 -6.06
C GLY A 291 -2.20 9.40 -4.58
N GLY A 292 -1.16 8.73 -4.11
CA GLY A 292 -0.86 8.51 -2.72
C GLY A 292 -2.00 8.00 -1.85
N LEU A 293 -1.75 7.93 -0.57
CA LEU A 293 -2.77 7.55 0.42
C LEU A 293 -3.32 8.77 1.15
N CYS A 294 -4.61 8.79 1.37
CA CYS A 294 -5.25 9.82 2.18
C CYS A 294 -6.27 9.22 3.16
N GLY A 295 -6.52 9.94 4.25
CA GLY A 295 -7.57 9.66 5.21
C GLY A 295 -8.64 10.74 5.14
N ILE A 296 -9.89 10.33 5.00
CA ILE A 296 -11.08 11.19 4.89
C ILE A 296 -11.93 10.99 6.13
N ALA A 297 -12.14 12.06 6.89
CA ALA A 297 -13.06 12.06 8.01
C ALA A 297 -14.49 12.39 7.50
N THR A 298 -15.43 11.66 8.03
CA THR A 298 -16.87 11.80 7.67
C THR A 298 -17.73 11.77 8.92
N PRO A 299 -18.97 12.29 8.91
CA PRO A 299 -19.92 12.18 10.01
C PRO A 299 -20.62 10.81 10.08
N LEU A 300 -20.14 9.78 9.34
CA LEU A 300 -20.67 8.43 9.45
C LEU A 300 -20.59 7.91 10.88
N ASP A 301 -21.60 7.13 11.27
CA ASP A 301 -21.55 6.43 12.55
C ASP A 301 -20.26 5.63 12.67
N PRO A 302 -19.46 5.82 13.73
CA PRO A 302 -18.21 5.08 13.95
C PRO A 302 -18.35 3.56 13.85
N VAL A 303 -19.52 3.01 14.17
CA VAL A 303 -19.78 1.57 14.03
C VAL A 303 -19.69 1.11 12.57
N THR A 304 -20.09 1.96 11.62
CA THR A 304 -20.05 1.66 10.19
C THR A 304 -18.62 1.56 9.63
N THR A 305 -17.68 2.28 10.23
CA THR A 305 -16.27 2.31 9.77
C THR A 305 -15.35 1.45 10.63
N LYS A 306 -15.87 0.89 11.73
CA LYS A 306 -15.08 0.10 12.68
C LYS A 306 -14.57 -1.19 12.04
N ALA A 307 -13.35 -1.57 12.42
CA ALA A 307 -12.74 -2.84 12.05
C ALA A 307 -12.61 -3.12 10.54
N ASP A 308 -12.42 -2.06 9.75
CA ASP A 308 -12.27 -2.13 8.29
C ASP A 308 -13.54 -2.59 7.53
N GLU A 309 -14.74 -2.40 8.08
CA GLU A 309 -16.02 -2.79 7.46
C GLU A 309 -16.24 -2.20 6.06
N LEU A 310 -15.63 -1.07 5.74
CA LEU A 310 -15.71 -0.44 4.42
C LEU A 310 -14.52 -0.76 3.51
N SER A 311 -13.58 -1.60 3.94
CA SER A 311 -12.45 -2.00 3.11
C SER A 311 -12.92 -2.74 1.86
N GLY A 312 -12.30 -2.44 0.71
CA GLY A 312 -12.67 -3.00 -0.59
C GLY A 312 -13.85 -2.30 -1.28
N GLN A 313 -14.44 -1.30 -0.64
CA GLN A 313 -15.49 -0.49 -1.25
C GLN A 313 -14.93 0.66 -2.09
N VAL A 314 -15.79 1.28 -2.88
CA VAL A 314 -15.48 2.39 -3.77
C VAL A 314 -16.23 3.63 -3.30
N MET A 315 -15.52 4.76 -3.25
CA MET A 315 -16.08 6.07 -2.91
C MET A 315 -15.99 7.00 -4.12
N ALA A 316 -17.09 7.70 -4.41
CA ALA A 316 -17.15 8.72 -5.44
C ALA A 316 -18.01 9.91 -4.98
N LYS A 317 -18.03 11.01 -5.75
CA LYS A 317 -18.94 12.11 -5.50
C LYS A 317 -20.39 11.69 -5.72
N GLU A 318 -21.33 12.43 -5.12
CA GLU A 318 -22.76 12.16 -5.24
C GLU A 318 -23.20 12.10 -6.72
N GLY A 319 -23.80 10.98 -7.11
CA GLY A 319 -24.26 10.74 -8.49
C GLY A 319 -23.20 10.24 -9.47
N GLU A 320 -21.97 10.05 -9.04
CA GLU A 320 -20.81 9.68 -9.89
C GLU A 320 -20.27 8.27 -9.58
N LEU A 321 -20.95 7.50 -8.73
CA LEU A 321 -20.57 6.10 -8.48
C LEU A 321 -20.64 5.25 -9.73
N PRO A 322 -19.65 4.35 -9.94
CA PRO A 322 -19.78 3.29 -10.95
C PRO A 322 -21.05 2.45 -10.70
N PRO A 323 -21.65 1.90 -11.76
CA PRO A 323 -22.82 1.02 -11.61
C PRO A 323 -22.47 -0.22 -10.79
N ILE A 324 -23.38 -0.63 -9.92
CA ILE A 324 -23.28 -1.91 -9.20
C ILE A 324 -23.88 -2.99 -10.11
N TRP A 325 -23.03 -3.94 -10.51
CA TRP A 325 -23.44 -5.03 -11.39
C TRP A 325 -23.91 -6.21 -10.56
N GLU A 326 -25.05 -6.80 -10.96
CA GLU A 326 -25.59 -8.02 -10.35
C GLU A 326 -25.07 -9.30 -11.02
N THR A 327 -24.55 -9.17 -12.25
CA THR A 327 -24.01 -10.29 -13.04
C THR A 327 -22.71 -9.89 -13.70
N LEU A 328 -21.70 -10.75 -13.59
CA LEU A 328 -20.40 -10.60 -14.21
C LEU A 328 -20.16 -11.79 -15.16
N GLU A 329 -19.69 -11.50 -16.36
CA GLU A 329 -19.12 -12.50 -17.27
C GLU A 329 -17.60 -12.34 -17.22
N LEU A 330 -16.90 -13.42 -16.83
CA LEU A 330 -15.46 -13.39 -16.57
C LEU A 330 -14.75 -14.36 -17.50
N GLU A 331 -13.65 -13.91 -18.09
CA GLU A 331 -12.64 -14.77 -18.68
C GLU A 331 -11.58 -15.04 -17.61
N LEU A 332 -11.33 -16.32 -17.33
CA LEU A 332 -10.42 -16.73 -16.26
C LEU A 332 -9.17 -17.33 -16.85
N GLU A 333 -8.02 -16.79 -16.47
CA GLU A 333 -6.70 -17.39 -16.69
C GLU A 333 -6.18 -17.93 -15.36
N LEU A 334 -5.99 -19.25 -15.29
CA LEU A 334 -5.49 -19.91 -14.10
C LEU A 334 -3.95 -19.93 -14.14
N LEU A 335 -3.33 -19.48 -13.06
CA LEU A 335 -1.88 -19.63 -12.89
C LEU A 335 -1.51 -21.11 -12.76
N GLU A 336 -0.55 -21.58 -13.56
CA GLU A 336 -0.14 -22.97 -13.59
C GLU A 336 0.45 -23.50 -12.27
N LYS A 337 0.90 -22.64 -11.36
CA LYS A 337 1.37 -23.00 -10.00
C LYS A 337 1.30 -21.82 -9.04
N MET A 338 0.31 -21.78 -8.18
CA MET A 338 0.53 -21.30 -6.82
C MET A 338 1.05 -22.47 -6.00
N VAL A 339 2.31 -22.44 -5.60
CA VAL A 339 2.93 -23.51 -4.79
C VAL A 339 2.46 -23.33 -3.36
N ALA A 340 1.36 -24.01 -3.01
CA ALA A 340 1.12 -24.41 -1.64
C ALA A 340 2.24 -25.37 -1.24
N GLY A 341 2.93 -25.07 -0.13
CA GLY A 341 4.15 -25.73 0.28
C GLY A 341 4.06 -27.25 0.35
N GLY A 342 5.15 -27.90 -0.03
CA GLY A 342 5.42 -29.32 0.18
C GLY A 342 5.72 -30.08 -1.11
N ASP A 343 6.87 -30.73 -1.14
CA ASP A 343 7.24 -31.79 -2.09
C ASP A 343 6.15 -32.89 -2.06
N GLY A 344 5.19 -32.82 -2.93
CA GLY A 344 4.15 -33.83 -3.05
C GLY A 344 3.00 -33.34 -3.89
N GLY A 345 3.05 -33.62 -5.20
CA GLY A 345 2.03 -33.23 -6.15
C GLY A 345 0.62 -33.55 -5.70
N SER A 346 -0.17 -32.53 -5.50
CA SER A 346 -1.62 -32.57 -5.68
C SER A 346 -2.02 -31.17 -6.17
N ASP A 347 -2.64 -31.14 -7.35
CA ASP A 347 -3.25 -29.98 -7.94
C ASP A 347 -4.36 -29.46 -6.99
N THR A 348 -4.00 -28.59 -6.07
CA THR A 348 -5.00 -27.93 -5.23
C THR A 348 -5.24 -26.57 -5.84
N CYS A 349 -6.24 -26.49 -6.72
CA CYS A 349 -6.85 -25.26 -7.14
C CYS A 349 -7.55 -24.64 -5.92
N LEU A 350 -6.95 -23.61 -5.31
CA LEU A 350 -7.64 -22.78 -4.34
C LEU A 350 -8.49 -21.75 -5.10
N LEU A 351 -9.65 -22.18 -5.56
CA LEU A 351 -10.76 -21.28 -5.84
C LEU A 351 -11.21 -20.72 -4.49
N TYR A 352 -10.77 -19.52 -4.15
CA TYR A 352 -11.48 -18.72 -3.16
C TYR A 352 -12.78 -18.23 -3.82
N THR A 353 -13.80 -19.05 -3.81
CA THR A 353 -15.15 -18.52 -3.88
C THR A 353 -15.34 -17.77 -2.57
N SER A 354 -15.39 -16.44 -2.62
CA SER A 354 -15.98 -15.71 -1.52
C SER A 354 -17.41 -16.23 -1.41
N ASP A 355 -17.86 -16.66 -0.21
CA ASP A 355 -19.23 -17.10 0.09
C ASP A 355 -20.31 -16.04 -0.27
N ALA A 356 -19.97 -15.01 -0.99
CA ALA A 356 -20.85 -13.97 -1.50
C ALA A 356 -21.56 -14.34 -2.82
N ALA A 357 -21.21 -15.48 -3.45
CA ALA A 357 -21.85 -15.91 -4.71
C ALA A 357 -22.95 -16.96 -4.52
N ASP A 358 -23.09 -17.57 -3.32
CA ASP A 358 -23.99 -18.69 -3.07
C ASP A 358 -25.11 -18.40 -2.04
N GLU A 359 -25.41 -17.12 -1.71
CA GLU A 359 -26.62 -16.78 -0.94
C GLU A 359 -27.44 -15.64 -1.55
#